data_94a26c3e8089e682c3c8afa193f581a9
#
_entry.id   94a26c3e8089e682c3c8afa193f581a9
#
_cell.length_a   1.000
_cell.length_b   1.000
_cell.length_c   1.000
_cell.angle_alpha   90.00
_cell.angle_beta   90.00
_cell.angle_gamma   90.00
#
_symmetry.space_group_name_H-M   'P 1'
#
loop_
_entity.id
_entity.type
_entity.pdbx_description
1 polymer ?
#
loop_
_entity_poly.entity_id
_entity_poly.type
_entity_poly.pdbx_seq_one_letter_code
_entity_poly.pdbx_strand_id
1 'polypeptide(L)'
;MDRFFRKSAVFFIATSDKCGRCDCSFRGREWNISGKPYPLLKVIDPKTIVFPDYSGNMLYNSLGNILVNPNIGMLFVNFQSRSRARVNGAAEIIVNKDAYLKTWPLALRYVKVTVELAYPNCNARIPIMTMAPLTDAFFDE
;
A
#
# COMPACT_ATOMS: atom_id res chain seq x y z
N MET A 1 7.54 -13.97 0.95
CA MET A 1 7.24 -12.56 0.68
C MET A 1 5.76 -12.23 0.91
N ASP A 2 4.83 -13.00 0.37
CA ASP A 2 3.39 -12.80 0.60
C ASP A 2 3.01 -12.73 2.10
N ARG A 3 3.53 -13.66 2.89
CA ARG A 3 3.28 -13.69 4.33
C ARG A 3 3.76 -12.41 5.04
N PHE A 4 4.85 -11.84 4.58
CA PHE A 4 5.36 -10.57 5.09
C PHE A 4 4.40 -9.41 4.81
N PHE A 5 3.90 -9.32 3.59
CA PHE A 5 2.96 -8.28 3.20
C PHE A 5 1.65 -8.34 3.98
N ARG A 6 1.16 -9.55 4.23
CA ARG A 6 -0.09 -9.75 4.97
C ARG A 6 -0.01 -9.29 6.42
N LYS A 7 1.18 -9.31 7.02
CA LYS A 7 1.39 -8.89 8.41
C LYS A 7 1.64 -7.39 8.55
N SER A 8 1.92 -6.71 7.48
CA SER A 8 2.16 -5.26 7.53
C SER A 8 0.85 -4.53 7.76
N ALA A 9 0.88 -3.50 8.61
CA ALA A 9 -0.29 -2.65 8.88
C ALA A 9 -0.42 -1.51 7.89
N VAL A 10 0.69 -1.11 7.27
CA VAL A 10 0.81 0.04 6.38
C VAL A 10 1.99 -0.18 5.45
N PHE A 11 1.92 0.39 4.27
CA PHE A 11 3.08 0.47 3.38
C PHE A 11 3.18 1.87 2.78
N PHE A 12 4.34 2.18 2.24
CA PHE A 12 4.62 3.46 1.61
C PHE A 12 4.78 3.28 0.12
N ILE A 13 4.28 4.25 -0.65
CA ILE A 13 4.49 4.29 -2.10
C ILE A 13 5.20 5.58 -2.49
N ALA A 14 6.04 5.47 -3.50
CA ALA A 14 6.68 6.59 -4.16
C ALA A 14 6.27 6.56 -5.64
N THR A 15 5.83 7.70 -6.12
CA THR A 15 5.45 7.91 -7.52
C THR A 15 6.08 9.20 -8.01
N SER A 16 6.11 9.41 -9.30
CA SER A 16 6.62 10.67 -9.87
C SER A 16 5.77 11.12 -11.04
N ASP A 17 5.79 12.41 -11.32
CA ASP A 17 5.16 12.96 -12.51
C ASP A 17 6.08 12.79 -13.75
N LYS A 18 5.62 13.25 -14.90
CA LYS A 18 6.38 13.17 -16.13
C LYS A 18 7.67 14.00 -16.13
N CYS A 19 7.80 14.96 -15.21
CA CYS A 19 8.99 15.79 -15.07
C CYS A 19 9.95 15.27 -14.00
N GLY A 20 9.64 14.12 -13.37
CA GLY A 20 10.47 13.53 -12.35
C GLY A 20 10.24 14.07 -10.94
N ARG A 21 9.23 14.91 -10.72
CA ARG A 21 8.86 15.35 -9.38
C ARG A 21 8.20 14.18 -8.63
N CYS A 22 8.69 13.90 -7.44
CA CYS A 22 8.30 12.73 -6.68
C CYS A 22 7.30 13.06 -5.58
N ASP A 23 6.37 12.13 -5.37
CA ASP A 23 5.46 12.11 -4.23
C ASP A 23 5.65 10.82 -3.45
N CYS A 24 5.47 10.92 -2.14
CA CYS A 24 5.49 9.77 -1.25
C CYS A 24 4.25 9.81 -0.36
N SER A 25 3.57 8.67 -0.25
CA SER A 25 2.40 8.55 0.62
C SER A 25 2.36 7.18 1.27
N PHE A 26 1.59 7.06 2.34
CA PHE A 26 1.35 5.75 2.94
C PHE A 26 -0.02 5.22 2.55
N ARG A 27 -0.17 3.88 2.65
CA ARG A 27 -1.42 3.18 2.43
C ARG A 27 -1.71 2.31 3.64
N GLY A 28 -2.87 2.51 4.24
CA GLY A 28 -3.34 1.74 5.38
C GLY A 28 -4.54 0.88 5.05
N ARG A 29 -5.19 0.38 6.08
CA ARG A 29 -6.35 -0.50 5.97
C ARG A 29 -7.62 0.24 6.35
N GLU A 30 -8.72 -0.14 5.72
CA GLU A 30 -10.07 0.12 6.21
C GLU A 30 -10.58 -1.09 6.98
N TRP A 31 -11.62 -0.88 7.76
CA TRP A 31 -12.19 -1.86 8.67
C TRP A 31 -13.65 -2.09 8.35
N ASN A 32 -14.11 -3.34 8.46
CA ASN A 32 -15.52 -3.64 8.30
C ASN A 32 -16.31 -3.27 9.57
N ILE A 33 -17.63 -3.41 9.52
CA ILE A 33 -18.53 -3.09 10.64
C ILE A 33 -18.20 -3.91 11.88
N SER A 34 -17.71 -5.15 11.70
CA SER A 34 -17.34 -6.04 12.81
C SER A 34 -15.97 -5.73 13.40
N GLY A 35 -15.27 -4.70 12.93
CA GLY A 35 -13.94 -4.33 13.41
C GLY A 35 -12.81 -5.17 12.84
N LYS A 36 -13.05 -5.96 11.79
CA LYS A 36 -12.01 -6.69 11.08
C LYS A 36 -11.39 -5.82 9.99
N PRO A 37 -10.05 -5.79 9.87
CA PRO A 37 -9.40 -5.06 8.80
C PRO A 37 -9.59 -5.78 7.46
N TYR A 38 -9.82 -5.01 6.41
CA TYR A 38 -9.69 -5.53 5.05
C TYR A 38 -8.22 -5.77 4.73
N PRO A 39 -7.91 -6.65 3.77
CA PRO A 39 -6.52 -6.89 3.38
C PRO A 39 -5.82 -5.60 2.95
N LEU A 40 -4.56 -5.46 3.32
CA LEU A 40 -3.74 -4.32 2.91
C LEU A 40 -3.49 -4.33 1.41
N LEU A 41 -3.23 -5.51 0.87
CA LEU A 41 -3.01 -5.77 -0.54
C LEU A 41 -3.28 -7.25 -0.81
N LYS A 42 -3.28 -7.60 -2.09
CA LYS A 42 -3.41 -8.98 -2.53
C LYS A 42 -2.31 -9.30 -3.53
N VAL A 43 -1.61 -10.39 -3.31
CA VAL A 43 -0.65 -10.94 -4.27
C VAL A 43 -1.42 -11.89 -5.19
N ILE A 44 -1.61 -11.49 -6.44
CA ILE A 44 -2.38 -12.24 -7.42
C ILE A 44 -1.56 -13.40 -7.96
N ASP A 45 -0.30 -13.12 -8.29
CA ASP A 45 0.68 -14.08 -8.78
C ASP A 45 2.08 -13.57 -8.40
N PRO A 46 3.17 -14.31 -8.68
CA PRO A 46 4.52 -13.91 -8.25
C PRO A 46 4.99 -12.54 -8.75
N LYS A 47 4.31 -11.98 -9.75
CA LYS A 47 4.69 -10.69 -10.36
C LYS A 47 3.61 -9.64 -10.26
N THR A 48 2.50 -9.92 -9.59
CA THR A 48 1.34 -9.01 -9.60
C THR A 48 0.80 -8.76 -8.21
N ILE A 49 0.77 -7.50 -7.81
CA ILE A 49 0.19 -7.03 -6.55
C ILE A 49 -0.97 -6.09 -6.88
N VAL A 50 -2.06 -6.20 -6.15
CA VAL A 50 -3.19 -5.25 -6.23
C VAL A 50 -3.45 -4.70 -4.85
N PHE A 51 -3.67 -3.40 -4.76
CA PHE A 51 -4.10 -2.76 -3.52
C PHE A 51 -5.26 -1.79 -3.79
N PRO A 52 -6.11 -1.55 -2.78
CA PRO A 52 -7.26 -0.68 -2.94
C PRO A 52 -6.86 0.79 -2.84
N ASP A 53 -7.65 1.64 -3.50
CA ASP A 53 -7.61 3.08 -3.33
C ASP A 53 -8.89 3.52 -2.64
N TYR A 54 -8.75 4.04 -1.43
CA TYR A 54 -9.86 4.54 -0.63
C TYR A 54 -10.01 6.06 -0.77
N SER A 55 -11.16 6.59 -0.41
CA SER A 55 -11.33 8.04 -0.32
C SER A 55 -10.43 8.61 0.78
N GLY A 56 -9.86 9.76 0.53
CA GLY A 56 -8.99 10.43 1.50
C GLY A 56 -8.06 11.43 0.85
N ASN A 57 -7.34 12.14 1.69
CA ASN A 57 -6.45 13.20 1.28
C ASN A 57 -5.22 12.66 0.54
N MET A 58 -4.71 13.42 -0.41
CA MET A 58 -3.43 13.19 -1.10
C MET A 58 -3.41 12.00 -2.06
N LEU A 59 -4.50 11.26 -2.22
CA LEU A 59 -4.54 10.12 -3.12
C LEU A 59 -4.47 10.54 -4.58
N TYR A 60 -5.02 11.70 -4.91
CA TYR A 60 -5.07 12.21 -6.27
C TYR A 60 -3.69 12.45 -6.87
N ASN A 61 -2.72 12.90 -6.07
CA ASN A 61 -1.36 13.13 -6.57
C ASN A 61 -0.70 11.82 -7.01
N SER A 62 -0.77 10.78 -6.18
CA SER A 62 -0.21 9.47 -6.52
C SER A 62 -0.89 8.85 -7.73
N LEU A 63 -2.23 8.91 -7.79
CA LEU A 63 -2.98 8.36 -8.93
C LEU A 63 -2.75 9.17 -10.20
N GLY A 64 -2.71 10.49 -10.10
CA GLY A 64 -2.37 11.36 -11.21
C GLY A 64 -0.99 11.08 -11.77
N ASN A 65 -0.02 10.85 -10.89
CA ASN A 65 1.33 10.47 -11.29
C ASN A 65 1.34 9.13 -12.04
N ILE A 66 0.63 8.12 -11.52
CA ILE A 66 0.57 6.80 -12.15
C ILE A 66 0.01 6.88 -13.58
N LEU A 67 -0.95 7.76 -13.82
CA LEU A 67 -1.53 7.94 -15.16
C LEU A 67 -0.52 8.45 -16.18
N VAL A 68 0.46 9.24 -15.78
CA VAL A 68 1.46 9.83 -16.68
C VAL A 68 2.83 9.19 -16.54
N ASN A 69 3.11 8.50 -15.44
CA ASN A 69 4.34 7.78 -15.19
C ASN A 69 4.03 6.53 -14.37
N PRO A 70 4.07 5.34 -14.99
CA PRO A 70 3.67 4.12 -14.30
C PRO A 70 4.68 3.59 -13.27
N ASN A 71 5.87 4.15 -13.21
CA ASN A 71 6.89 3.68 -12.29
C ASN A 71 6.47 3.93 -10.84
N ILE A 72 6.53 2.89 -10.02
CA ILE A 72 6.15 2.94 -8.60
C ILE A 72 7.21 2.24 -7.77
N GLY A 73 7.51 2.83 -6.62
CA GLY A 73 8.28 2.19 -5.57
C GLY A 73 7.38 1.93 -4.37
N MET A 74 7.54 0.77 -3.73
CA MET A 74 6.78 0.40 -2.54
C MET A 74 7.75 0.01 -1.44
N LEU A 75 7.49 0.48 -0.22
CA LEU A 75 8.29 0.14 0.95
C LEU A 75 7.40 -0.45 2.02
N PHE A 76 7.71 -1.66 2.41
CA PHE A 76 7.03 -2.39 3.48
C PHE A 76 7.97 -2.48 4.68
N VAL A 77 7.47 -2.09 5.86
CA VAL A 77 8.26 -2.17 7.09
C VAL A 77 7.43 -2.87 8.16
N ASN A 78 8.01 -3.87 8.79
CA ASN A 78 7.47 -4.46 10.01
C ASN A 78 8.36 -4.03 11.18
N PHE A 79 7.86 -3.10 11.97
CA PHE A 79 8.63 -2.53 13.08
C PHE A 79 8.79 -3.50 14.26
N GLN A 80 7.89 -4.45 14.41
CA GLN A 80 8.00 -5.45 15.48
C GLN A 80 9.11 -6.46 15.20
N SER A 81 9.14 -6.98 13.99
CA SER A 81 10.16 -7.94 13.57
C SER A 81 11.43 -7.27 13.05
N ARG A 82 11.44 -5.96 12.91
CA ARG A 82 12.53 -5.18 12.34
C ARG A 82 12.91 -5.68 10.94
N SER A 83 11.92 -5.90 10.12
CA SER A 83 12.13 -6.36 8.74
C SER A 83 11.50 -5.38 7.76
N ARG A 84 12.06 -5.32 6.58
CA ARG A 84 11.56 -4.46 5.49
C ARG A 84 11.78 -5.12 4.15
N ALA A 85 10.96 -4.73 3.20
CA ALA A 85 11.07 -5.18 1.82
C ALA A 85 10.76 -4.03 0.88
N ARG A 86 11.40 -4.04 -0.28
CA ARG A 86 11.13 -3.11 -1.38
C ARG A 86 10.51 -3.83 -2.55
N VAL A 87 9.61 -3.14 -3.22
CA VAL A 87 9.05 -3.57 -4.49
C VAL A 87 9.12 -2.38 -5.45
N ASN A 88 9.70 -2.59 -6.61
CA ASN A 88 9.66 -1.64 -7.71
C ASN A 88 8.92 -2.27 -8.87
N GLY A 89 8.13 -1.48 -9.58
CA GLY A 89 7.35 -2.00 -10.68
C GLY A 89 6.65 -0.93 -11.48
N ALA A 90 5.71 -1.38 -12.29
CA ALA A 90 4.84 -0.54 -13.10
C ALA A 90 3.41 -0.66 -12.61
N ALA A 91 2.78 0.48 -12.35
CA ALA A 91 1.43 0.54 -11.82
C ALA A 91 0.43 0.94 -12.89
N GLU A 92 -0.77 0.38 -12.80
CA GLU A 92 -1.93 0.81 -13.58
C GLU A 92 -3.16 0.92 -12.67
N ILE A 93 -4.08 1.79 -13.04
CA ILE A 93 -5.30 2.01 -12.26
C ILE A 93 -6.42 1.17 -12.86
N ILE A 94 -7.09 0.39 -12.00
CA ILE A 94 -8.27 -0.39 -12.37
C ILE A 94 -9.49 0.37 -11.86
N VAL A 95 -10.30 0.90 -12.79
CA VAL A 95 -11.49 1.69 -12.45
C VAL A 95 -12.74 0.84 -12.26
N ASN A 96 -12.73 -0.42 -12.73
CA ASN A 96 -13.86 -1.32 -12.54
C ASN A 96 -13.97 -1.76 -11.09
N LYS A 97 -14.94 -1.22 -10.38
CA LYS A 97 -15.18 -1.53 -8.97
C LYS A 97 -15.50 -2.99 -8.71
N ASP A 98 -16.05 -3.70 -9.67
CA ASP A 98 -16.46 -5.09 -9.53
C ASP A 98 -15.26 -6.05 -9.55
N ALA A 99 -14.11 -5.63 -10.05
CA ALA A 99 -12.93 -6.47 -10.20
C ALA A 99 -12.50 -7.12 -8.87
N TYR A 100 -12.54 -6.39 -7.76
CA TYR A 100 -12.15 -6.86 -6.44
C TYR A 100 -13.15 -6.44 -5.35
N LEU A 101 -14.41 -6.32 -5.72
CA LEU A 101 -15.46 -5.81 -4.83
C LEU A 101 -15.61 -6.64 -3.55
N LYS A 102 -15.50 -7.95 -3.64
CA LYS A 102 -15.62 -8.84 -2.47
C LYS A 102 -14.45 -8.67 -1.50
N THR A 103 -13.27 -8.37 -2.02
CA THR A 103 -12.08 -8.16 -1.20
C THR A 103 -12.09 -6.78 -0.55
N TRP A 104 -12.46 -5.75 -1.32
CA TRP A 104 -12.45 -4.35 -0.87
C TRP A 104 -13.73 -3.63 -1.26
N PRO A 105 -14.82 -3.85 -0.53
CA PRO A 105 -16.12 -3.24 -0.88
C PRO A 105 -16.14 -1.72 -0.75
N LEU A 106 -15.24 -1.13 0.02
CA LEU A 106 -15.18 0.31 0.25
C LEU A 106 -14.23 1.05 -0.70
N ALA A 107 -13.50 0.32 -1.54
CA ALA A 107 -12.53 0.93 -2.44
C ALA A 107 -13.22 1.68 -3.59
N LEU A 108 -12.65 2.83 -3.96
CA LEU A 108 -13.11 3.61 -5.11
C LEU A 108 -12.59 3.02 -6.42
N ARG A 109 -11.38 2.49 -6.39
CA ARG A 109 -10.67 1.88 -7.50
C ARG A 109 -9.53 1.05 -6.96
N TYR A 110 -8.75 0.44 -7.83
CA TYR A 110 -7.62 -0.39 -7.42
C TYR A 110 -6.37 0.00 -8.18
N VAL A 111 -5.22 -0.26 -7.59
CA VAL A 111 -3.93 -0.09 -8.25
C VAL A 111 -3.32 -1.48 -8.42
N LYS A 112 -3.00 -1.83 -9.65
CA LYS A 112 -2.33 -3.08 -10.00
C LYS A 112 -0.88 -2.80 -10.32
N VAL A 113 0.02 -3.48 -9.62
CA VAL A 113 1.46 -3.33 -9.81
C VAL A 113 2.02 -4.59 -10.43
N THR A 114 2.66 -4.43 -11.59
CA THR A 114 3.49 -5.48 -12.18
C THR A 114 4.89 -5.33 -11.61
N VAL A 115 5.31 -6.31 -10.83
CA VAL A 115 6.57 -6.27 -10.08
C VAL A 115 7.74 -6.52 -11.03
N GLU A 116 8.69 -5.59 -11.05
CA GLU A 116 9.94 -5.71 -11.78
C GLU A 116 11.07 -6.19 -10.89
N LEU A 117 11.08 -5.71 -9.64
CA LEU A 117 12.11 -6.05 -8.67
C LEU A 117 11.49 -6.07 -7.28
N ALA A 118 11.74 -7.15 -6.54
CA ALA A 118 11.30 -7.27 -5.15
C ALA A 118 12.44 -7.92 -4.34
N TYR A 119 12.80 -7.31 -3.23
CA TYR A 119 13.87 -7.83 -2.39
C TYR A 119 13.74 -7.38 -0.94
N PRO A 120 14.13 -8.24 0.02
CA PRO A 120 14.25 -7.83 1.41
C PRO A 120 15.49 -6.95 1.60
N ASN A 121 15.40 -6.01 2.52
CA ASN A 121 16.54 -5.22 2.93
C ASN A 121 17.04 -5.67 4.30
N CYS A 122 18.31 -5.30 4.61
CA CYS A 122 18.88 -5.47 5.93
C CYS A 122 17.99 -4.83 7.01
N ASN A 123 17.85 -5.49 8.15
CA ASN A 123 17.06 -4.99 9.28
C ASN A 123 17.83 -3.99 10.16
N ALA A 124 19.06 -3.65 9.80
CA ALA A 124 19.85 -2.67 10.53
C ALA A 124 19.14 -1.32 10.60
N ARG A 125 19.23 -0.69 11.76
CA ARG A 125 18.70 0.66 12.03
C ARG A 125 17.17 0.80 11.98
N ILE A 126 16.44 -0.30 11.85
CA ILE A 126 14.99 -0.26 12.01
C ILE A 126 14.67 -0.23 13.51
N PRO A 127 13.97 0.79 14.01
CA PRO A 127 13.59 0.81 15.42
C PRO A 127 12.53 -0.24 15.70
N ILE A 128 12.52 -0.75 16.93
CA ILE A 128 11.43 -1.61 17.39
C ILE A 128 10.27 -0.71 17.78
N MET A 129 9.11 -0.95 17.17
CA MET A 129 7.89 -0.21 17.45
C MET A 129 6.74 -1.20 17.60
N THR A 130 5.81 -0.88 18.49
CA THR A 130 4.61 -1.68 18.71
C THR A 130 3.38 -0.86 18.34
N MET A 131 2.35 -1.56 17.86
CA MET A 131 1.06 -0.93 17.58
C MET A 131 0.38 -0.57 18.90
N ALA A 132 0.05 0.70 19.07
CA ALA A 132 -0.79 1.10 20.20
C ALA A 132 -2.24 0.66 19.96
N PRO A 133 -3.01 0.33 21.03
CA PRO A 133 -4.43 0.09 20.88
C PRO A 133 -5.13 1.33 20.31
N LEU A 134 -6.14 1.12 19.46
CA LEU A 134 -7.00 2.20 19.01
C LEU A 134 -7.80 2.71 20.21
N THR A 135 -7.68 4.00 20.48
CA THR A 135 -8.43 4.71 21.52
C THR A 135 -9.08 5.94 20.93
N ASP A 136 -10.09 6.48 21.61
CA ASP A 136 -10.78 7.68 21.15
C ASP A 136 -9.83 8.88 20.95
N ALA A 137 -8.74 8.92 21.69
CA ALA A 137 -7.73 9.97 21.56
C ALA A 137 -7.07 10.05 20.18
N PHE A 138 -7.10 8.98 19.39
CA PHE A 138 -6.57 8.99 18.02
C PHE A 138 -7.51 9.61 17.00
N PHE A 139 -8.76 9.86 17.38
CA PHE A 139 -9.79 10.38 16.46
C PHE A 139 -10.15 11.84 16.76
N ASP A 140 -9.61 12.41 17.84
CA ASP A 140 -9.92 13.79 18.29
C ASP A 140 -9.03 14.86 17.63
N GLU A 141 -8.13 14.46 16.74
CA GLU A 141 -7.25 15.38 16.02
C GLU A 141 -7.80 15.72 14.61
#